data_ba2655798de99a99c317602cf0fee2cb
#
_entry.id   ba2655798de99a99c317602cf0fee2cb
#
_cell.length_a   1.000
_cell.length_b   1.000
_cell.length_c   1.000
_cell.angle_alpha   90.00
_cell.angle_beta   90.00
_cell.angle_gamma   90.00
#
_symmetry.space_group_name_H-M   'P 1'
#
loop_
_entity.id
_entity.type
_entity.pdbx_description
1 polymer ?
#
loop_
_entity_poly.entity_id
_entity_poly.type
_entity_poly.pdbx_seq_one_letter_code
_entity_poly.pdbx_strand_id
1 'polypeptide(L)'
;MNRLTTLDINKLTPYAVGFDRVFDNMFNYIEHQTSSTGGYPPYNIVRNGEKFQIEIALAGVKKEDLTITVAEGVLTIEHDTKDGDVESNSFEWLHKGIAQRKFKRNFTLSDDIVVQGSRMENGMLYIELERIVPEEKKPKTIAIK
;
A
#
# COMPACT_ATOMS: atom_id res chain seq x y z
N MET A 1 8.59 -3.03 -35.26
CA MET A 1 7.26 -3.44 -34.77
C MET A 1 7.44 -4.22 -33.48
N ASN A 2 7.17 -3.58 -32.36
CA ASN A 2 7.15 -4.26 -31.05
C ASN A 2 5.87 -5.06 -30.97
N ARG A 3 5.98 -6.38 -31.13
CA ARG A 3 4.90 -7.28 -30.71
C ARG A 3 4.91 -7.31 -29.19
N LEU A 4 3.96 -6.61 -28.60
CA LEU A 4 3.56 -6.87 -27.21
C LEU A 4 3.05 -8.31 -27.19
N THR A 5 3.86 -9.23 -26.71
CA THR A 5 3.44 -10.59 -26.39
C THR A 5 2.48 -10.46 -25.23
N THR A 6 1.20 -10.60 -25.51
CA THR A 6 0.17 -10.78 -24.49
C THR A 6 0.57 -11.99 -23.66
N LEU A 7 0.88 -11.79 -22.40
CA LEU A 7 1.14 -12.88 -21.46
C LEU A 7 -0.15 -13.70 -21.35
N ASP A 8 -0.15 -14.90 -21.92
CA ASP A 8 -1.30 -15.79 -21.86
C ASP A 8 -1.32 -16.45 -20.48
N ILE A 9 -2.12 -15.88 -19.59
CA ILE A 9 -2.26 -16.30 -18.19
C ILE A 9 -2.75 -17.74 -18.10
N ASN A 10 -3.52 -18.21 -19.08
CA ASN A 10 -4.00 -19.59 -19.12
C ASN A 10 -2.86 -20.61 -19.26
N LYS A 11 -1.70 -20.18 -19.75
CA LYS A 11 -0.50 -21.03 -19.82
C LYS A 11 0.29 -21.12 -18.51
N LEU A 12 0.03 -20.20 -17.58
CA LEU A 12 0.67 -20.20 -16.26
C LEU A 12 -0.13 -20.95 -15.20
N THR A 13 -1.43 -21.16 -15.44
CA THR A 13 -2.33 -21.82 -14.49
C THR A 13 -1.94 -23.22 -14.04
N PRO A 14 -1.31 -24.10 -14.87
CA PRO A 14 -0.90 -25.43 -14.40
C PRO A 14 0.21 -25.40 -13.35
N TYR A 15 0.97 -24.30 -13.27
CA TYR A 15 2.12 -24.14 -12.37
C TYR A 15 1.84 -23.24 -11.18
N ALA A 16 0.64 -22.64 -11.11
CA ALA A 16 0.26 -21.60 -10.15
C ALA A 16 -0.70 -22.11 -9.07
N VAL A 17 -0.43 -23.30 -8.51
CA VAL A 17 -1.24 -23.82 -7.40
C VAL A 17 -1.10 -22.91 -6.19
N GLY A 18 -2.20 -22.26 -5.79
CA GLY A 18 -2.24 -21.35 -4.64
C GLY A 18 -1.81 -19.90 -4.92
N PHE A 19 -1.52 -19.55 -6.16
CA PHE A 19 -1.16 -18.16 -6.55
C PHE A 19 -2.34 -17.32 -7.02
N ASP A 20 -3.57 -17.84 -7.01
CA ASP A 20 -4.76 -17.15 -7.50
C ASP A 20 -4.92 -15.77 -6.85
N ARG A 21 -4.73 -15.68 -5.54
CA ARG A 21 -4.79 -14.40 -4.81
C ARG A 21 -3.69 -13.43 -5.22
N VAL A 22 -2.49 -13.91 -5.56
CA VAL A 22 -1.38 -13.06 -5.98
C VAL A 22 -1.68 -12.44 -7.33
N PHE A 23 -2.27 -13.21 -8.25
CA PHE A 23 -2.67 -12.71 -9.56
C PHE A 23 -3.84 -11.73 -9.47
N ASP A 24 -4.87 -12.05 -8.69
CA ASP A 24 -6.01 -11.15 -8.47
C ASP A 24 -5.55 -9.80 -7.89
N ASN A 25 -4.65 -9.83 -6.91
CA ASN A 25 -4.09 -8.63 -6.32
C ASN A 25 -3.23 -7.84 -7.31
N MET A 26 -2.45 -8.52 -8.14
CA MET A 26 -1.63 -7.87 -9.16
C MET A 26 -2.49 -7.22 -10.24
N PHE A 27 -3.57 -7.87 -10.68
CA PHE A 27 -4.50 -7.29 -11.64
C PHE A 27 -5.25 -6.09 -11.07
N ASN A 28 -5.76 -6.19 -9.85
CA ASN A 28 -6.39 -5.08 -9.17
C ASN A 28 -5.42 -3.90 -9.00
N TYR A 29 -4.14 -4.17 -8.73
CA TYR A 29 -3.12 -3.15 -8.64
C TYR A 29 -2.86 -2.46 -9.98
N ILE A 30 -2.78 -3.21 -11.08
CA ILE A 30 -2.57 -2.68 -12.43
C ILE A 30 -3.79 -1.87 -12.88
N GLU A 31 -5.00 -2.36 -12.64
CA GLU A 31 -6.24 -1.69 -13.03
C GLU A 31 -6.43 -0.34 -12.32
N HIS A 32 -6.01 -0.26 -11.05
CA HIS A 32 -6.04 0.99 -10.29
C HIS A 32 -4.91 1.97 -10.65
N GLN A 33 -3.82 1.49 -11.25
CA GLN A 33 -2.73 2.37 -11.72
C GLN A 33 -3.02 3.04 -13.06
N THR A 34 -3.88 2.50 -13.88
CA THR A 34 -4.19 3.07 -15.20
C THR A 34 -5.12 4.29 -15.13
N SER A 35 -5.68 4.63 -13.99
CA SER A 35 -6.68 5.69 -13.87
C SER A 35 -6.22 6.99 -13.22
N SER A 36 -4.94 7.18 -12.87
CA SER A 36 -4.48 8.53 -12.50
C SER A 36 -2.97 8.70 -12.54
N THR A 37 -2.54 9.60 -13.37
CA THR A 37 -1.29 10.35 -13.25
C THR A 37 -1.05 10.78 -11.79
N GLY A 38 -0.12 10.10 -11.10
CA GLY A 38 0.34 10.50 -9.78
C GLY A 38 -0.71 10.33 -8.67
N GLY A 39 -0.92 9.09 -8.20
CA GLY A 39 -1.81 8.82 -7.08
C GLY A 39 -1.42 9.60 -5.82
N TYR A 40 -2.34 10.42 -5.32
CA TYR A 40 -2.21 11.08 -4.03
C TYR A 40 -2.63 10.12 -2.89
N PRO A 41 -1.93 10.12 -1.76
CA PRO A 41 -0.66 10.78 -1.47
C PRO A 41 0.55 10.04 -2.07
N PRO A 42 1.66 10.75 -2.34
CA PRO A 42 2.91 10.12 -2.77
C PRO A 42 3.48 9.27 -1.63
N TYR A 43 4.05 8.13 -1.98
CA TYR A 43 4.60 7.19 -1.01
C TYR A 43 5.85 6.49 -1.53
N ASN A 44 6.65 5.99 -0.59
CA ASN A 44 7.77 5.09 -0.83
C ASN A 44 7.53 3.77 -0.09
N ILE A 45 8.09 2.69 -0.61
CA ILE A 45 8.23 1.44 0.12
C ILE A 45 9.71 1.12 0.15
N VAL A 46 10.28 1.03 1.34
CA VAL A 46 11.69 0.70 1.55
C VAL A 46 11.82 -0.64 2.27
N ARG A 47 12.88 -1.36 1.96
CA ARG A 47 13.20 -2.65 2.56
C ARG A 47 14.60 -2.66 3.13
N ASN A 48 14.75 -3.22 4.32
CA ASN A 48 16.04 -3.52 4.94
C ASN A 48 15.98 -4.91 5.58
N GLY A 49 16.51 -5.91 4.87
CA GLY A 49 16.40 -7.31 5.27
C GLY A 49 14.96 -7.78 5.31
N GLU A 50 14.51 -8.22 6.48
CA GLU A 50 13.14 -8.67 6.73
C GLU A 50 12.21 -7.55 7.20
N LYS A 51 12.73 -6.33 7.32
CA LYS A 51 11.94 -5.15 7.70
C LYS A 51 11.56 -4.33 6.49
N PHE A 52 10.33 -3.84 6.49
CA PHE A 52 9.79 -2.97 5.48
C PHE A 52 9.26 -1.70 6.14
N GLN A 53 9.28 -0.62 5.41
CA GLN A 53 8.69 0.64 5.86
C GLN A 53 7.94 1.28 4.69
N ILE A 54 6.71 1.69 4.93
CA ILE A 54 5.94 2.51 4.01
C ILE A 54 6.04 3.95 4.52
N GLU A 55 6.44 4.85 3.64
CA GLU A 55 6.59 6.27 3.91
C GLU A 55 5.58 7.04 3.05
N ILE A 56 4.71 7.81 3.68
CA ILE A 56 3.65 8.55 2.97
C ILE A 56 3.79 10.04 3.30
N ALA A 57 3.85 10.87 2.27
CA ALA A 57 3.93 12.31 2.42
C ALA A 57 2.53 12.90 2.67
N LEU A 58 2.31 13.46 3.87
CA LEU A 58 1.02 13.96 4.33
C LEU A 58 1.15 15.37 4.92
N ALA A 59 1.61 16.31 4.11
CA ALA A 59 1.77 17.70 4.54
C ALA A 59 0.42 18.31 5.00
N GLY A 60 0.39 18.81 6.23
CA GLY A 60 -0.78 19.46 6.79
C GLY A 60 -1.91 18.55 7.28
N VAL A 61 -1.73 17.23 7.20
CA VAL A 61 -2.69 16.26 7.72
C VAL A 61 -2.42 15.99 9.20
N LYS A 62 -3.47 15.99 10.01
CA LYS A 62 -3.36 15.64 11.44
C LYS A 62 -3.53 14.14 11.64
N LYS A 63 -2.84 13.59 12.62
CA LYS A 63 -2.94 12.16 12.94
C LYS A 63 -4.35 11.73 13.35
N GLU A 64 -5.13 12.65 13.94
CA GLU A 64 -6.52 12.42 14.38
C GLU A 64 -7.48 12.19 13.20
N ASP A 65 -7.11 12.68 12.01
CA ASP A 65 -7.90 12.57 10.79
C ASP A 65 -7.49 11.36 9.94
N LEU A 66 -6.51 10.56 10.42
CA LEU A 66 -6.03 9.35 9.78
C LEU A 66 -6.57 8.10 10.48
N THR A 67 -7.00 7.15 9.67
CA THR A 67 -7.36 5.81 10.11
C THR A 67 -6.50 4.78 9.39
N ILE A 68 -5.87 3.90 10.15
CA ILE A 68 -5.04 2.81 9.62
C ILE A 68 -5.65 1.49 10.09
N THR A 69 -5.99 0.63 9.15
CA THR A 69 -6.58 -0.69 9.43
C THR A 69 -5.86 -1.79 8.66
N VAL A 70 -5.77 -2.96 9.27
CA VAL A 70 -5.30 -4.18 8.61
C VAL A 70 -6.41 -5.21 8.71
N ALA A 71 -6.88 -5.67 7.57
CA ALA A 71 -7.90 -6.70 7.48
C ALA A 71 -7.65 -7.58 6.26
N GLU A 72 -7.73 -8.89 6.42
CA GLU A 72 -7.63 -9.87 5.34
C GLU A 72 -6.39 -9.69 4.44
N GLY A 73 -5.25 -9.37 5.05
CA GLY A 73 -3.99 -9.13 4.33
C GLY A 73 -3.93 -7.80 3.58
N VAL A 74 -4.84 -6.88 3.84
CA VAL A 74 -4.83 -5.54 3.26
C VAL A 74 -4.63 -4.49 4.34
N LEU A 75 -3.59 -3.68 4.19
CA LEU A 75 -3.36 -2.48 4.97
C LEU A 75 -4.05 -1.31 4.28
N THR A 76 -5.00 -0.70 4.95
CA THR A 76 -5.77 0.44 4.45
C THR A 76 -5.43 1.69 5.25
N ILE A 77 -5.12 2.77 4.56
CA ILE A 77 -4.89 4.09 5.14
C ILE A 77 -5.92 5.04 4.57
N GLU A 78 -6.71 5.62 5.45
CA GLU A 78 -7.79 6.54 5.09
C GLU A 78 -7.57 7.89 5.75
N HIS A 79 -7.80 8.94 4.99
CA HIS A 79 -7.91 10.30 5.48
C HIS A 79 -9.31 10.83 5.15
N ASP A 80 -10.06 11.13 6.18
CA ASP A 80 -11.36 11.76 6.05
C ASP A 80 -11.27 13.22 6.56
N THR A 81 -11.34 14.13 5.61
CA THR A 81 -11.50 15.54 5.98
C THR A 81 -12.93 15.72 6.47
N LYS A 82 -13.10 16.16 7.71
CA LYS A 82 -14.41 16.63 8.16
C LYS A 82 -14.79 17.80 7.24
N ASP A 83 -15.84 17.61 6.46
CA ASP A 83 -16.42 18.67 5.64
C ASP A 83 -16.91 19.79 6.56
N GLY A 84 -16.05 20.72 6.86
CA GLY A 84 -16.37 21.81 7.79
C GLY A 84 -15.27 22.86 7.87
N ASP A 85 -14.04 22.50 7.55
CA ASP A 85 -12.93 23.46 7.47
C ASP A 85 -12.78 24.10 6.07
N VAL A 86 -13.89 24.29 5.37
CA VAL A 86 -13.94 25.42 4.48
C VAL A 86 -14.09 26.63 5.40
N GLU A 87 -12.97 26.97 6.05
CA GLU A 87 -12.88 28.29 6.60
C GLU A 87 -13.29 29.24 5.48
N SER A 88 -14.38 29.93 5.72
CA SER A 88 -14.75 31.13 4.96
C SER A 88 -13.68 32.18 5.25
N ASN A 89 -12.45 31.84 4.91
CA ASN A 89 -11.33 32.75 5.01
C ASN A 89 -11.52 33.75 3.87
N SER A 90 -11.56 34.99 4.24
CA SER A 90 -11.70 36.15 3.36
C SER A 90 -10.47 36.35 2.44
N PHE A 91 -9.73 35.28 2.11
CA PHE A 91 -8.61 35.39 1.17
C PHE A 91 -8.85 34.61 -0.12
N GLU A 92 -8.35 35.18 -1.17
CA GLU A 92 -8.33 34.59 -2.51
C GLU A 92 -7.05 33.77 -2.69
N TRP A 93 -7.19 32.54 -3.14
CA TRP A 93 -6.04 31.70 -3.50
C TRP A 93 -5.44 32.17 -4.82
N LEU A 94 -4.25 32.76 -4.79
CA LEU A 94 -3.50 33.10 -6.00
C LEU A 94 -2.86 31.85 -6.65
N HIS A 95 -2.47 30.89 -5.84
CA HIS A 95 -1.96 29.57 -6.27
C HIS A 95 -2.21 28.55 -5.18
N LYS A 96 -2.72 27.37 -5.57
CA LYS A 96 -2.93 26.23 -4.66
C LYS A 96 -2.19 25.01 -5.18
N GLY A 97 -0.96 24.80 -4.73
CA GLY A 97 -0.12 23.65 -5.09
C GLY A 97 -0.17 22.49 -4.10
N ILE A 98 -0.59 22.76 -2.85
CA ILE A 98 -0.74 21.73 -1.81
C ILE A 98 -2.23 21.50 -1.59
N ALA A 99 -2.68 20.29 -1.86
CA ALA A 99 -4.07 19.92 -1.66
C ALA A 99 -4.18 18.90 -0.52
N GLN A 100 -4.98 19.25 0.49
CA GLN A 100 -5.45 18.29 1.48
C GLN A 100 -6.71 17.64 0.91
N ARG A 101 -6.59 16.36 0.52
CA ARG A 101 -7.66 15.60 -0.11
C ARG A 101 -8.05 14.41 0.75
N LYS A 102 -9.31 14.05 0.69
CA LYS A 102 -9.72 12.72 1.13
C LYS A 102 -9.00 11.69 0.29
N PHE A 103 -8.50 10.65 0.91
CA PHE A 103 -7.93 9.52 0.21
C PHE A 103 -8.16 8.21 0.96
N LYS A 104 -8.13 7.15 0.20
CA LYS A 104 -8.06 5.78 0.69
C LYS A 104 -6.98 5.06 -0.09
N ARG A 105 -5.96 4.58 0.60
CA ARG A 105 -4.85 3.86 0.01
C ARG A 105 -4.78 2.46 0.58
N ASN A 106 -4.72 1.46 -0.29
CA ASN A 106 -4.63 0.06 0.08
C ASN A 106 -3.26 -0.50 -0.31
N PHE A 107 -2.67 -1.27 0.60
CA PHE A 107 -1.46 -2.04 0.36
C PHE A 107 -1.74 -3.51 0.66
N THR A 108 -1.51 -4.37 -0.31
CA THR A 108 -1.65 -5.81 -0.12
C THR A 108 -0.42 -6.35 0.58
N LEU A 109 -0.62 -7.03 1.70
CA LEU A 109 0.43 -7.66 2.49
C LEU A 109 0.43 -9.16 2.21
N SER A 110 1.62 -9.76 2.06
CA SER A 110 1.74 -11.21 2.05
C SER A 110 1.49 -11.77 3.45
N ASP A 111 1.16 -13.06 3.52
CA ASP A 111 0.74 -13.73 4.76
C ASP A 111 1.82 -13.72 5.86
N ASP A 112 3.07 -13.52 5.48
CA ASP A 112 4.23 -13.46 6.36
C ASP A 112 4.59 -12.03 6.81
N ILE A 113 3.87 -11.02 6.36
CA ILE A 113 4.11 -9.62 6.72
C ILE A 113 3.17 -9.19 7.85
N VAL A 114 3.77 -8.66 8.91
CA VAL A 114 3.05 -8.12 10.08
C VAL A 114 3.36 -6.65 10.25
N VAL A 115 2.35 -5.86 10.50
CA VAL A 115 2.49 -4.43 10.84
C VAL A 115 2.95 -4.32 12.29
N GLN A 116 4.11 -3.71 12.51
CA GLN A 116 4.69 -3.52 13.83
C GLN A 116 4.21 -2.23 14.50
N GLY A 117 3.98 -1.20 13.73
CA GLY A 117 3.53 0.08 14.24
C GLY A 117 3.49 1.17 13.19
N SER A 118 3.08 2.34 13.62
CA SER A 118 3.08 3.53 12.79
C SER A 118 3.46 4.75 13.62
N ARG A 119 4.08 5.73 12.97
CA ARG A 119 4.39 7.03 13.55
C ARG A 119 4.22 8.13 12.52
N MET A 120 3.92 9.30 12.99
CA MET A 120 3.84 10.50 12.16
C MET A 120 4.86 11.52 12.65
N GLU A 121 5.70 11.98 11.75
CA GLU A 121 6.79 12.89 12.04
C GLU A 121 7.10 13.76 10.82
N ASN A 122 7.28 15.07 11.05
CA ASN A 122 7.68 16.03 10.01
C ASN A 122 6.77 16.01 8.75
N GLY A 123 5.47 15.78 8.91
CA GLY A 123 4.54 15.69 7.78
C GLY A 123 4.61 14.38 6.99
N MET A 124 5.29 13.39 7.51
CA MET A 124 5.40 12.05 6.95
C MET A 124 4.74 11.03 7.87
N LEU A 125 4.00 10.10 7.28
CA LEU A 125 3.52 8.91 7.97
C LEU A 125 4.46 7.74 7.64
N TYR A 126 4.96 7.10 8.67
CA TYR A 126 5.80 5.89 8.58
C TYR A 126 5.04 4.71 9.13
N ILE A 127 4.95 3.64 8.37
CA ILE A 127 4.36 2.37 8.81
C ILE A 127 5.45 1.31 8.74
N GLU A 128 5.73 0.71 9.87
CA GLU A 128 6.77 -0.30 10.04
C GLU A 128 6.16 -1.69 9.94
N LEU A 129 6.74 -2.52 9.08
CA LEU A 129 6.32 -3.89 8.86
C LEU A 129 7.53 -4.82 8.96
N GLU A 130 7.28 -6.06 9.32
CA GLU A 130 8.32 -7.08 9.43
C GLU A 130 7.82 -8.39 8.84
N ARG A 131 8.71 -9.09 8.13
CA ARG A 131 8.45 -10.44 7.68
C ARG A 131 8.72 -11.41 8.81
N ILE A 132 7.69 -12.15 9.18
CA ILE A 132 7.76 -13.22 10.16
C ILE A 132 7.49 -14.53 9.45
N VAL A 133 8.52 -15.36 9.30
CA VAL A 133 8.37 -16.70 8.74
C VAL A 133 7.98 -17.65 9.87
N PRO A 134 6.74 -18.19 9.87
CA PRO A 134 6.34 -19.20 10.86
C PRO A 134 7.29 -20.40 10.81
N GLU A 135 7.56 -21.01 11.97
CA GLU A 135 8.40 -22.22 12.07
C GLU A 135 7.95 -23.35 11.12
N GLU A 136 6.64 -23.44 10.88
CA GLU A 136 6.04 -24.44 9.98
C GLU A 136 6.42 -24.23 8.51
N LYS A 137 6.76 -23.00 8.12
CA LYS A 137 7.15 -22.63 6.74
C LYS A 137 8.68 -22.63 6.54
N LYS A 138 9.45 -22.84 7.59
CA LYS A 138 10.90 -22.94 7.49
C LYS A 138 11.30 -24.25 6.77
N PRO A 139 12.38 -24.22 5.98
CA PRO A 139 12.88 -25.43 5.32
C PRO A 139 13.16 -26.52 6.36
N LYS A 140 12.57 -27.69 6.19
CA LYS A 140 12.83 -28.86 7.03
C LYS A 140 13.61 -29.89 6.21
N THR A 141 14.70 -30.38 6.77
CA THR A 141 15.41 -31.53 6.19
C THR A 141 14.62 -32.80 6.48
N ILE A 142 14.23 -33.51 5.45
CA ILE A 142 13.53 -34.79 5.56
C ILE A 142 14.57 -35.89 5.43
N ALA A 143 14.68 -36.76 6.45
CA ALA A 143 15.54 -37.92 6.40
C ALA A 143 14.96 -38.96 5.44
N ILE A 144 15.80 -39.46 4.54
CA ILE A 144 15.47 -40.56 3.64
C ILE A 144 15.71 -41.87 4.44
N LYS A 145 14.68 -42.65 4.58
CA LYS A 145 14.76 -43.99 5.19
C LYS A 145 15.13 -45.01 4.16
#